data_277b58f7c6d709cbaed177a103328902
#
_entry.id   277b58f7c6d709cbaed177a103328902
#
_cell.length_a   1.000
_cell.length_b   1.000
_cell.length_c   1.000
_cell.angle_alpha   90.00
_cell.angle_beta   90.00
_cell.angle_gamma   90.00
#
_symmetry.space_group_name_H-M   'P 1'
#
loop_
_entity.id
_entity.type
_entity.pdbx_description
1 polymer ?
#
loop_
_entity_poly.entity_id
_entity_poly.type
_entity_poly.pdbx_seq_one_letter_code
_entity_poly.pdbx_strand_id
1 'polypeptide(L)'
;EEGRREKGEENSPTFNLQPSTFILCTIHRAENTDDETRLRSIFEALNEIAKEKQIILPLHPRTKKLLENLQTKNQKLLTKNLTIIDPVGYLEMVWLIDNCDFVMTDSGGLQKEAYFFEKQCITLRDETEWVELVECGANRLVGADKEKIVSSYKSLVSSLKTNNQKLWTKDLYGGGKASENIIKELLEYL
;
A
#
# COMPACT_ATOMS: atom_id res chain seq x y z
N GLU A 1 37.72 -16.08 -33.36
CA GLU A 1 36.25 -16.20 -33.43
C GLU A 1 35.67 -15.66 -32.13
N GLU A 2 35.21 -14.41 -32.20
CA GLU A 2 34.58 -13.70 -31.09
C GLU A 2 33.11 -14.09 -30.98
N GLY A 3 32.76 -14.80 -29.90
CA GLY A 3 31.39 -15.13 -29.57
C GLY A 3 30.63 -13.91 -29.07
N ARG A 4 29.80 -13.33 -29.91
CA ARG A 4 28.86 -12.26 -29.62
C ARG A 4 27.75 -12.82 -28.71
N ARG A 5 27.75 -12.47 -27.43
CA ARG A 5 26.63 -12.74 -26.53
C ARG A 5 25.49 -11.78 -26.90
N GLU A 6 24.39 -12.35 -27.40
CA GLU A 6 23.15 -11.61 -27.56
C GLU A 6 22.60 -11.25 -26.15
N LYS A 7 22.43 -9.96 -25.93
CA LYS A 7 21.70 -9.45 -24.76
C LYS A 7 20.22 -9.71 -25.02
N GLY A 8 19.64 -10.61 -24.24
CA GLY A 8 18.19 -10.77 -24.20
C GLY A 8 17.56 -9.44 -23.79
N GLU A 9 16.64 -8.95 -24.59
CA GLU A 9 15.77 -7.83 -24.25
C GLU A 9 14.91 -8.25 -23.05
N GLU A 10 15.21 -7.70 -21.87
CA GLU A 10 14.29 -7.76 -20.73
C GLU A 10 13.04 -6.98 -21.13
N ASN A 11 11.96 -7.71 -21.38
CA ASN A 11 10.62 -7.17 -21.49
C ASN A 11 10.19 -6.66 -20.12
N SER A 12 10.61 -5.45 -19.75
CA SER A 12 9.99 -4.71 -18.66
C SER A 12 8.52 -4.46 -19.02
N PRO A 13 7.57 -4.83 -18.16
CA PRO A 13 6.17 -4.53 -18.43
C PRO A 13 6.00 -3.02 -18.51
N THR A 14 5.82 -2.49 -19.72
CA THR A 14 5.44 -1.09 -19.90
C THR A 14 4.03 -0.91 -19.38
N PHE A 15 3.91 -0.47 -18.12
CA PHE A 15 2.66 -0.01 -17.56
C PHE A 15 2.22 1.26 -18.27
N ASN A 16 1.34 1.10 -19.25
CA ASN A 16 0.69 2.24 -19.92
C ASN A 16 -0.44 2.79 -19.01
N LEU A 17 -0.06 3.14 -17.77
CA LEU A 17 -0.94 3.82 -16.84
C LEU A 17 -0.98 5.29 -17.29
N GLN A 18 -2.10 5.69 -17.85
CA GLN A 18 -2.47 7.10 -17.93
C GLN A 18 -2.34 7.69 -16.52
N PRO A 19 -2.04 8.99 -16.34
CA PRO A 19 -2.04 9.63 -15.02
C PRO A 19 -3.47 9.73 -14.46
N SER A 20 -4.12 8.59 -14.35
CA SER A 20 -5.37 8.43 -13.64
C SER A 20 -5.02 7.96 -12.26
N THR A 21 -5.31 8.77 -11.33
CA THR A 21 -5.26 8.57 -9.91
C THR A 21 -5.78 7.19 -9.53
N PHE A 22 -4.94 6.36 -8.91
CA PHE A 22 -5.26 5.02 -8.45
C PHE A 22 -4.91 4.85 -6.98
N ILE A 23 -5.47 3.84 -6.36
CA ILE A 23 -5.11 3.39 -5.01
C ILE A 23 -4.11 2.25 -5.15
N LEU A 24 -2.98 2.34 -4.45
CA LEU A 24 -2.07 1.22 -4.30
C LEU A 24 -2.52 0.37 -3.11
N CYS A 25 -2.76 -0.92 -3.34
CA CYS A 25 -3.12 -1.84 -2.27
C CYS A 25 -2.12 -2.99 -2.19
N THR A 26 -1.69 -3.39 -0.97
CA THR A 26 -0.90 -4.60 -0.76
C THR A 26 -1.46 -5.43 0.39
N ILE A 27 -1.54 -6.76 0.21
CA ILE A 27 -2.04 -7.72 1.20
C ILE A 27 -1.13 -8.94 1.17
N HIS A 28 -0.42 -9.19 2.26
CA HIS A 28 0.53 -10.31 2.33
C HIS A 28 0.75 -10.88 3.74
N ARG A 29 0.29 -10.21 4.80
CA ARG A 29 0.45 -10.73 6.16
C ARG A 29 -0.41 -11.97 6.41
N ALA A 30 0.18 -12.95 7.08
CA ALA A 30 -0.47 -14.21 7.45
C ALA A 30 -1.78 -13.96 8.21
N GLU A 31 -1.80 -12.96 9.09
CA GLU A 31 -3.00 -12.55 9.82
C GLU A 31 -4.22 -12.32 8.93
N ASN A 32 -4.02 -11.71 7.76
CA ASN A 32 -5.09 -11.45 6.80
C ASN A 32 -5.25 -12.57 5.77
N THR A 33 -4.14 -13.20 5.34
CA THR A 33 -4.17 -14.19 4.25
C THR A 33 -4.53 -15.59 4.70
N ASP A 34 -4.26 -15.96 5.96
CA ASP A 34 -4.52 -17.28 6.50
C ASP A 34 -5.92 -17.38 7.16
N ASP A 35 -6.58 -16.25 7.38
CA ASP A 35 -7.98 -16.18 7.81
C ASP A 35 -8.90 -15.85 6.61
N GLU A 36 -9.69 -16.85 6.21
CA GLU A 36 -10.62 -16.71 5.07
C GLU A 36 -11.64 -15.58 5.28
N THR A 37 -12.10 -15.36 6.52
CA THR A 37 -13.09 -14.34 6.84
C THR A 37 -12.50 -12.95 6.68
N ARG A 38 -11.30 -12.74 7.21
CA ARG A 38 -10.58 -11.47 7.09
C ARG A 38 -10.26 -11.16 5.63
N LEU A 39 -9.70 -12.11 4.91
CA LEU A 39 -9.36 -11.94 3.49
C LEU A 39 -10.59 -11.61 2.65
N ARG A 40 -11.70 -12.32 2.86
CA ARG A 40 -12.98 -12.07 2.19
C ARG A 40 -13.49 -10.66 2.48
N SER A 41 -13.52 -10.25 3.72
CA SER A 41 -13.98 -8.93 4.16
C SER A 41 -13.19 -7.80 3.50
N ILE A 42 -11.85 -7.94 3.44
CA ILE A 42 -10.98 -6.98 2.75
C ILE A 42 -11.32 -6.93 1.25
N PHE A 43 -11.42 -8.08 0.57
CA PHE A 43 -11.71 -8.09 -0.87
C PHE A 43 -13.11 -7.58 -1.20
N GLU A 44 -14.10 -7.79 -0.33
CA GLU A 44 -15.43 -7.19 -0.48
C GLU A 44 -15.37 -5.66 -0.38
N ALA A 45 -14.58 -5.11 0.55
CA ALA A 45 -14.34 -3.68 0.65
C ALA A 45 -13.64 -3.12 -0.59
N LEU A 46 -12.56 -3.79 -1.06
CA LEU A 46 -11.84 -3.39 -2.26
C LEU A 46 -12.75 -3.38 -3.50
N ASN A 47 -13.62 -4.39 -3.65
CA ASN A 47 -14.58 -4.42 -4.75
C ASN A 47 -15.63 -3.30 -4.69
N GLU A 48 -16.05 -2.92 -3.49
CA GLU A 48 -16.97 -1.79 -3.32
C GLU A 48 -16.28 -0.49 -3.73
N ILE A 49 -15.06 -0.25 -3.26
CA ILE A 49 -14.25 0.92 -3.62
C ILE A 49 -13.91 0.94 -5.11
N ALA A 50 -13.63 -0.22 -5.70
CA ALA A 50 -13.29 -0.35 -7.12
C ALA A 50 -14.45 -0.02 -8.06
N LYS A 51 -15.67 0.15 -7.56
CA LYS A 51 -16.78 0.70 -8.38
C LYS A 51 -16.55 2.18 -8.73
N GLU A 52 -15.80 2.90 -7.89
CA GLU A 52 -15.59 4.34 -8.01
C GLU A 52 -14.16 4.71 -8.40
N LYS A 53 -13.17 3.88 -8.00
CA LYS A 53 -11.74 4.20 -8.10
C LYS A 53 -10.94 2.98 -8.55
N GLN A 54 -9.95 3.21 -9.41
CA GLN A 54 -9.00 2.15 -9.77
C GLN A 54 -8.14 1.75 -8.57
N ILE A 55 -7.97 0.45 -8.37
CA ILE A 55 -7.06 -0.13 -7.39
C ILE A 55 -6.03 -0.98 -8.12
N ILE A 56 -4.76 -0.78 -7.82
CA ILE A 56 -3.65 -1.64 -8.27
C ILE A 56 -3.20 -2.47 -7.08
N LEU A 57 -3.22 -3.78 -7.25
CA LEU A 57 -2.90 -4.76 -6.21
C LEU A 57 -1.79 -5.69 -6.68
N PRO A 58 -0.50 -5.37 -6.39
CA PRO A 58 0.57 -6.36 -6.51
C PRO A 58 0.29 -7.51 -5.55
N LEU A 59 0.14 -8.74 -6.05
CA LEU A 59 -0.31 -9.85 -5.24
C LEU A 59 0.62 -11.04 -5.36
N HIS A 60 1.13 -11.52 -4.22
CA HIS A 60 1.98 -12.69 -4.19
C HIS A 60 1.23 -13.95 -4.68
N PRO A 61 1.87 -14.87 -5.43
CA PRO A 61 1.22 -16.06 -5.98
C PRO A 61 0.46 -16.91 -4.96
N ARG A 62 0.96 -16.99 -3.71
CA ARG A 62 0.26 -17.67 -2.60
C ARG A 62 -1.11 -17.03 -2.33
N THR A 63 -1.16 -15.73 -2.18
CA THR A 63 -2.40 -15.00 -1.90
C THR A 63 -3.35 -15.05 -3.10
N LYS A 64 -2.82 -15.03 -4.33
CA LYS A 64 -3.61 -15.18 -5.55
C LYS A 64 -4.35 -16.53 -5.58
N LYS A 65 -3.67 -17.64 -5.23
CA LYS A 65 -4.30 -18.96 -5.11
C LYS A 65 -5.39 -19.01 -4.04
N LEU A 66 -5.16 -18.36 -2.90
CA LEU A 66 -6.19 -18.28 -1.85
C LEU A 66 -7.42 -17.51 -2.33
N LEU A 67 -7.23 -16.43 -3.05
CA LEU A 67 -8.30 -15.64 -3.64
C LEU A 67 -9.09 -16.47 -4.70
N GLU A 68 -8.42 -17.22 -5.56
CA GLU A 68 -9.05 -18.11 -6.54
C GLU A 68 -9.95 -19.15 -5.85
N ASN A 69 -9.48 -19.74 -4.76
CA ASN A 69 -10.27 -20.67 -3.95
C ASN A 69 -11.52 -20.02 -3.32
N LEU A 70 -11.41 -18.76 -2.90
CA LEU A 70 -12.53 -17.98 -2.38
C LEU A 70 -13.57 -17.67 -3.46
N GLN A 71 -13.13 -17.40 -4.69
CA GLN A 71 -14.00 -17.09 -5.83
C GLN A 71 -14.82 -18.30 -6.31
N THR A 72 -14.25 -19.51 -6.27
CA THR A 72 -14.95 -20.74 -6.68
C THR A 72 -16.10 -21.10 -5.75
N LYS A 73 -16.08 -20.62 -4.50
CA LYS A 73 -17.10 -20.94 -3.51
C LYS A 73 -18.34 -20.02 -3.57
N ASN A 74 -18.21 -18.77 -3.99
CA ASN A 74 -19.35 -17.83 -4.12
C ASN A 74 -18.93 -16.49 -4.74
N GLN A 75 -19.43 -16.19 -5.95
CA GLN A 75 -19.44 -14.88 -6.59
C GLN A 75 -18.09 -14.33 -7.09
N LYS A 76 -18.18 -13.60 -8.21
CA LYS A 76 -17.11 -12.85 -8.87
C LYS A 76 -16.60 -11.74 -7.93
N LEU A 77 -15.52 -12.05 -7.19
CA LEU A 77 -14.87 -11.13 -6.24
C LEU A 77 -13.97 -10.08 -6.92
N LEU A 78 -14.01 -9.94 -8.24
CA LEU A 78 -13.15 -9.01 -8.97
C LEU A 78 -13.98 -8.13 -9.89
N THR A 79 -13.90 -6.83 -9.67
CA THR A 79 -14.47 -5.81 -10.55
C THR A 79 -13.43 -5.34 -11.57
N LYS A 80 -13.89 -4.70 -12.66
CA LYS A 80 -13.02 -4.21 -13.75
C LYS A 80 -11.90 -3.26 -13.27
N ASN A 81 -12.14 -2.49 -12.23
CA ASN A 81 -11.20 -1.49 -11.72
C ASN A 81 -10.29 -2.02 -10.59
N LEU A 82 -10.42 -3.28 -10.19
CA LEU A 82 -9.47 -3.94 -9.30
C LEU A 82 -8.47 -4.73 -10.15
N THR A 83 -7.31 -4.13 -10.39
CA THR A 83 -6.25 -4.69 -11.23
C THR A 83 -5.24 -5.43 -10.36
N ILE A 84 -5.26 -6.75 -10.44
CA ILE A 84 -4.24 -7.59 -9.80
C ILE A 84 -3.07 -7.71 -10.76
N ILE A 85 -1.86 -7.40 -10.26
CA ILE A 85 -0.60 -7.55 -10.98
C ILE A 85 0.31 -8.53 -10.25
N ASP A 86 1.31 -9.03 -10.95
CA ASP A 86 2.35 -9.84 -10.32
C ASP A 86 3.17 -8.99 -9.32
N PRO A 87 3.88 -9.63 -8.38
CA PRO A 87 4.77 -8.91 -7.47
C PRO A 87 5.76 -8.05 -8.25
N VAL A 88 5.96 -6.83 -7.78
CA VAL A 88 6.86 -5.85 -8.38
C VAL A 88 8.14 -5.74 -7.59
N GLY A 89 9.24 -5.30 -8.24
CA GLY A 89 10.48 -4.98 -7.58
C GLY A 89 10.39 -3.69 -6.75
N TYR A 90 11.47 -3.38 -6.02
CA TYR A 90 11.48 -2.21 -5.13
C TYR A 90 11.30 -0.89 -5.89
N LEU A 91 11.96 -0.71 -7.01
CA LEU A 91 11.88 0.54 -7.80
C LEU A 91 10.49 0.75 -8.40
N GLU A 92 9.84 -0.32 -8.87
CA GLU A 92 8.45 -0.27 -9.35
C GLU A 92 7.49 0.03 -8.20
N MET A 93 7.73 -0.53 -7.00
CA MET A 93 6.93 -0.21 -5.82
C MET A 93 7.05 1.26 -5.45
N VAL A 94 8.26 1.82 -5.43
CA VAL A 94 8.51 3.25 -5.20
C VAL A 94 7.74 4.10 -6.22
N TRP A 95 7.79 3.72 -7.48
CA TRP A 95 7.04 4.41 -8.53
C TRP A 95 5.51 4.35 -8.29
N LEU A 96 5.00 3.19 -7.89
CA LEU A 96 3.58 3.02 -7.58
C LEU A 96 3.16 3.89 -6.39
N ILE A 97 3.98 3.98 -5.34
CA ILE A 97 3.72 4.85 -4.19
C ILE A 97 3.68 6.31 -4.62
N ASP A 98 4.69 6.75 -5.36
CA ASP A 98 4.80 8.16 -5.81
C ASP A 98 3.60 8.59 -6.66
N ASN A 99 3.07 7.68 -7.49
CA ASN A 99 2.00 7.99 -8.44
C ASN A 99 0.59 7.64 -7.97
N CYS A 100 0.41 7.00 -6.80
CA CYS A 100 -0.92 6.72 -6.26
C CYS A 100 -1.51 7.93 -5.52
N ASP A 101 -2.84 7.93 -5.31
CA ASP A 101 -3.50 8.94 -4.48
C ASP A 101 -3.23 8.68 -2.99
N PHE A 102 -3.30 7.43 -2.58
CA PHE A 102 -3.03 6.96 -1.24
C PHE A 102 -2.80 5.44 -1.24
N VAL A 103 -2.36 4.91 -0.11
CA VAL A 103 -1.99 3.51 0.07
C VAL A 103 -3.01 2.79 0.96
N MET A 104 -3.34 1.55 0.63
CA MET A 104 -4.00 0.59 1.53
C MET A 104 -3.04 -0.57 1.75
N THR A 105 -2.68 -0.89 2.99
CA THR A 105 -1.68 -1.96 3.21
C THR A 105 -1.76 -2.61 4.58
N ASP A 106 -1.33 -3.86 4.64
CA ASP A 106 -1.00 -4.56 5.89
C ASP A 106 0.52 -4.60 6.17
N SER A 107 1.34 -4.02 5.29
CA SER A 107 2.80 -3.94 5.44
C SER A 107 3.23 -2.84 6.39
N GLY A 108 4.06 -3.17 7.40
CA GLY A 108 4.67 -2.16 8.27
C GLY A 108 5.61 -1.23 7.50
N GLY A 109 6.46 -1.76 6.63
CA GLY A 109 7.40 -0.96 5.83
C GLY A 109 6.67 0.03 4.90
N LEU A 110 5.64 -0.45 4.19
CA LEU A 110 4.92 0.38 3.22
C LEU A 110 4.16 1.55 3.89
N GLN A 111 3.70 1.41 5.14
CA GLN A 111 3.11 2.50 5.92
C GLN A 111 4.09 3.67 6.05
N LYS A 112 5.36 3.35 6.36
CA LYS A 112 6.41 4.36 6.54
C LYS A 112 6.87 4.96 5.22
N GLU A 113 7.00 4.12 4.19
CA GLU A 113 7.32 4.59 2.83
C GLU A 113 6.23 5.52 2.30
N ALA A 114 4.95 5.16 2.46
CA ALA A 114 3.82 6.03 2.11
C ALA A 114 3.94 7.40 2.78
N TYR A 115 4.28 7.44 4.06
CA TYR A 115 4.50 8.71 4.78
C TYR A 115 5.62 9.56 4.16
N PHE A 116 6.76 8.95 3.79
CA PHE A 116 7.86 9.68 3.16
C PHE A 116 7.52 10.26 1.78
N PHE A 117 6.56 9.63 1.09
CA PHE A 117 5.99 10.13 -0.18
C PHE A 117 4.77 11.02 0.01
N GLU A 118 4.48 11.46 1.25
CA GLU A 118 3.33 12.29 1.57
C GLU A 118 1.99 11.68 1.12
N LYS A 119 1.89 10.34 1.19
CA LYS A 119 0.67 9.58 0.88
C LYS A 119 -0.01 9.13 2.17
N GLN A 120 -1.29 9.43 2.31
CA GLN A 120 -2.08 8.87 3.40
C GLN A 120 -2.19 7.36 3.27
N CYS A 121 -2.33 6.66 4.40
CA CYS A 121 -2.39 5.22 4.44
C CYS A 121 -3.63 4.73 5.20
N ILE A 122 -4.36 3.79 4.62
CA ILE A 122 -5.37 2.97 5.30
C ILE A 122 -4.69 1.65 5.66
N THR A 123 -4.48 1.42 6.95
CA THR A 123 -3.76 0.26 7.45
C THR A 123 -4.73 -0.88 7.76
N LEU A 124 -4.62 -1.97 6.97
CA LEU A 124 -5.47 -3.17 7.04
C LEU A 124 -5.01 -4.11 8.17
N ARG A 125 -4.80 -3.54 9.37
CA ARG A 125 -4.36 -4.23 10.58
C ARG A 125 -5.12 -3.70 11.78
N ASP A 126 -5.20 -4.50 12.83
CA ASP A 126 -5.83 -4.11 14.09
C ASP A 126 -4.89 -3.26 14.96
N GLU A 127 -3.57 -3.40 14.74
CA GLU A 127 -2.50 -2.65 15.42
C GLU A 127 -1.37 -2.29 14.46
N THR A 128 -0.52 -1.36 14.85
CA THR A 128 0.70 -0.98 14.11
C THR A 128 1.83 -0.63 15.06
N GLU A 129 3.05 -0.90 14.63
CA GLU A 129 4.30 -0.45 15.26
C GLU A 129 4.53 1.06 15.09
N TRP A 130 3.83 1.71 14.15
CA TRP A 130 4.00 3.13 13.80
C TRP A 130 2.87 3.99 14.40
N VAL A 131 2.79 4.04 15.72
CA VAL A 131 1.74 4.76 16.45
C VAL A 131 1.74 6.25 16.11
N GLU A 132 2.93 6.83 15.94
CA GLU A 132 3.12 8.23 15.56
C GLU A 132 2.49 8.58 14.20
N LEU A 133 2.41 7.64 13.25
CA LEU A 133 1.73 7.86 11.97
C LEU A 133 0.21 7.90 12.13
N VAL A 134 -0.32 7.20 13.12
CA VAL A 134 -1.74 7.24 13.45
C VAL A 134 -2.07 8.53 14.20
N GLU A 135 -1.24 8.92 15.16
CA GLU A 135 -1.41 10.14 15.96
C GLU A 135 -1.35 11.42 15.10
N CYS A 136 -0.45 11.48 14.12
CA CYS A 136 -0.41 12.61 13.17
C CYS A 136 -1.51 12.56 12.10
N GLY A 137 -2.28 11.47 12.02
CA GLY A 137 -3.38 11.30 11.05
C GLY A 137 -2.96 10.87 9.65
N ALA A 138 -1.68 10.53 9.44
CA ALA A 138 -1.18 10.01 8.17
C ALA A 138 -1.68 8.59 7.90
N ASN A 139 -1.80 7.77 8.97
CA ASN A 139 -2.33 6.42 8.91
C ASN A 139 -3.68 6.30 9.63
N ARG A 140 -4.52 5.38 9.13
CA ARG A 140 -5.80 5.00 9.76
C ARG A 140 -5.88 3.49 9.91
N LEU A 141 -5.93 3.01 11.15
CA LEU A 141 -6.12 1.59 11.46
C LEU A 141 -7.59 1.19 11.24
N VAL A 142 -7.82 0.19 10.41
CA VAL A 142 -9.17 -0.27 10.08
C VAL A 142 -9.36 -1.78 10.25
N GLY A 143 -8.27 -2.52 10.48
CA GLY A 143 -8.32 -3.98 10.51
C GLY A 143 -8.73 -4.58 9.17
N ALA A 144 -9.38 -5.73 9.23
CA ALA A 144 -9.99 -6.40 8.08
C ALA A 144 -11.52 -6.14 8.01
N ASP A 145 -12.00 -5.09 8.64
CA ASP A 145 -13.41 -4.73 8.73
C ASP A 145 -13.85 -3.96 7.49
N LYS A 146 -14.75 -4.54 6.70
CA LYS A 146 -15.25 -3.97 5.44
C LYS A 146 -15.82 -2.57 5.61
N GLU A 147 -16.67 -2.37 6.62
CA GLU A 147 -17.35 -1.09 6.85
C GLU A 147 -16.35 0.00 7.24
N LYS A 148 -15.36 -0.33 8.08
CA LYS A 148 -14.28 0.59 8.45
C LYS A 148 -13.38 0.93 7.26
N ILE A 149 -13.05 -0.04 6.41
CA ILE A 149 -12.25 0.19 5.20
C ILE A 149 -12.98 1.16 4.27
N VAL A 150 -14.25 0.88 3.94
CA VAL A 150 -15.06 1.71 3.02
C VAL A 150 -15.32 3.10 3.61
N SER A 151 -15.64 3.22 4.90
CA SER A 151 -15.87 4.53 5.54
C SER A 151 -14.59 5.36 5.61
N SER A 152 -13.44 4.73 5.89
CA SER A 152 -12.13 5.40 5.87
C SER A 152 -11.77 5.89 4.47
N TYR A 153 -12.03 5.10 3.43
CA TYR A 153 -11.87 5.51 2.04
C TYR A 153 -12.70 6.77 1.73
N LYS A 154 -14.00 6.75 2.02
CA LYS A 154 -14.90 7.89 1.76
C LYS A 154 -14.46 9.16 2.49
N SER A 155 -14.09 9.03 3.76
CA SER A 155 -13.55 10.12 4.57
C SER A 155 -12.25 10.70 3.97
N LEU A 156 -11.34 9.82 3.52
CA LEU A 156 -10.06 10.22 2.96
C LEU A 156 -10.25 10.95 1.62
N VAL A 157 -11.07 10.41 0.71
CA VAL A 157 -11.40 11.08 -0.56
C VAL A 157 -12.02 12.46 -0.35
N SER A 158 -12.85 12.62 0.68
CA SER A 158 -13.44 13.92 1.03
C SER A 158 -12.37 14.89 1.55
N SER A 159 -11.41 14.43 2.35
CA SER A 159 -10.32 15.25 2.88
C SER A 159 -9.29 15.67 1.84
N LEU A 160 -8.98 14.80 0.86
CA LEU A 160 -8.08 15.13 -0.25
C LEU A 160 -8.60 16.31 -1.09
N LYS A 161 -9.92 16.48 -1.19
CA LYS A 161 -10.55 17.61 -1.89
C LYS A 161 -10.41 18.95 -1.13
N THR A 162 -10.14 18.92 0.17
CA THR A 162 -10.06 20.11 1.04
C THR A 162 -8.65 20.60 1.33
N ASN A 163 -7.63 20.01 0.70
CA ASN A 163 -6.21 20.43 0.75
C ASN A 163 -5.63 20.61 2.17
N ASN A 164 -5.76 19.59 3.01
CA ASN A 164 -5.24 19.59 4.38
C ASN A 164 -3.74 19.23 4.42
N GLN A 165 -2.87 20.21 4.14
CA GLN A 165 -1.40 20.06 4.12
C GLN A 165 -0.73 19.87 5.49
N LYS A 166 -1.50 19.82 6.60
CA LYS A 166 -0.93 19.80 7.97
C LYS A 166 -0.43 18.45 8.48
N LEU A 167 -0.60 17.36 7.70
CA LEU A 167 -0.30 16.00 8.15
C LEU A 167 1.20 15.63 8.07
N TRP A 168 1.98 16.38 7.26
CA TRP A 168 3.36 16.01 6.94
C TRP A 168 4.33 16.88 7.74
N THR A 169 4.81 16.35 8.87
CA THR A 169 5.87 17.00 9.65
C THR A 169 7.21 16.41 9.22
N LYS A 170 8.08 17.23 8.64
CA LYS A 170 9.41 16.79 8.18
C LYS A 170 10.29 16.18 9.28
N ASP A 171 9.95 16.44 10.54
CA ASP A 171 10.77 16.08 11.70
C ASP A 171 10.33 14.80 12.41
N LEU A 172 9.22 14.16 12.01
CA LEU A 172 8.70 12.96 12.68
C LEU A 172 9.75 11.82 12.75
N TYR A 173 10.62 11.75 11.75
CA TYR A 173 11.72 10.78 11.67
C TYR A 173 13.09 11.47 11.54
N GLY A 174 13.25 12.66 12.14
CA GLY A 174 14.53 13.37 12.20
C GLY A 174 14.98 14.02 10.89
N GLY A 175 14.09 14.20 9.90
CA GLY A 175 14.36 14.95 8.67
C GLY A 175 15.57 14.46 7.85
N GLY A 176 15.91 13.15 7.92
CA GLY A 176 17.08 12.58 7.27
C GLY A 176 18.40 12.72 8.04
N LYS A 177 18.37 13.28 9.28
CA LYS A 177 19.57 13.51 10.12
C LYS A 177 19.75 12.49 11.25
N ALA A 178 19.14 11.30 11.13
CA ALA A 178 19.17 10.31 12.19
C ALA A 178 20.61 9.90 12.57
N SER A 179 21.50 9.71 11.60
CA SER A 179 22.92 9.37 11.86
C SER A 179 23.68 10.47 12.60
N GLU A 180 23.47 11.73 12.22
CA GLU A 180 24.09 12.89 12.89
C GLU A 180 23.60 13.00 14.35
N ASN A 181 22.30 12.84 14.57
CA ASN A 181 21.71 12.87 15.90
C ASN A 181 22.20 11.73 16.78
N ILE A 182 22.30 10.50 16.25
CA ILE A 182 22.83 9.34 16.98
C ILE A 182 24.28 9.59 17.40
N ILE A 183 25.12 10.11 16.50
CA ILE A 183 26.53 10.39 16.82
C ILE A 183 26.60 11.50 17.91
N LYS A 184 25.79 12.54 17.80
CA LYS A 184 25.75 13.59 18.79
C LYS A 184 25.39 13.05 20.18
N GLU A 185 24.33 12.27 20.29
CA GLU A 185 23.94 11.61 21.55
C GLU A 185 25.05 10.72 22.11
N LEU A 186 25.70 9.91 21.27
CA LEU A 186 26.79 9.04 21.72
C LEU A 186 27.99 9.84 22.27
N LEU A 187 28.31 10.99 21.67
CA LEU A 187 29.41 11.85 22.13
C LEU A 187 29.10 12.57 23.46
N GLU A 188 27.84 12.76 23.83
CA GLU A 188 27.43 13.31 25.11
C GLU A 188 27.60 12.31 26.29
N TYR A 189 27.73 11.00 25.99
CA TYR A 189 27.97 9.94 26.99
C TYR A 189 29.44 9.52 27.13
N LEU A 190 30.34 10.07 26.33
CA LEU A 190 31.81 9.80 26.38
C LEU A 190 32.54 10.92 27.13
#